data_25a68e1590f53d13d44ad1fd32a65923
#
_entry.id   25a68e1590f53d13d44ad1fd32a65923
#
_cell.length_a   1.000
_cell.length_b   1.000
_cell.length_c   1.000
_cell.angle_alpha   90.00
_cell.angle_beta   90.00
_cell.angle_gamma   90.00
#
_symmetry.space_group_name_H-M   'P 1'
#
loop_
_entity.id
_entity.type
_entity.pdbx_description
1 polymer ?
#
loop_
_entity_poly.entity_id
_entity_poly.type
_entity_poly.pdbx_seq_one_letter_code
_entity_poly.pdbx_strand_id
1 'polypeptide(L)'
;MNKQQLAQKIWASANQMRSKIEANEYKDYILGFIFYKYLSDKEVKFLKENDYDDELLKTVSEEDDETVKWVQENIGYFIAYKDLFSTWLSMGKDFDVSNVRDALSAFSRLISNTHKKVFDKVFDTLQTGLSKLGDSSGSQTKAISGLLTLIKDIPMDGKQDYDVLGFIYEYLISNFAANAGKKAGEFYTPHEVAILMSEIVAEHHKNKDKIEIYDPTSGSGSLLITIGKSVGRHIEDKNKVKYYAQELKENTYNLTRMNLVMRGI
;
A
#
# COMPACT_ATOMS: atom_id res chain seq x y z
N MET A 1 6.67 -12.18 11.24
CA MET A 1 7.27 -12.68 9.96
C MET A 1 8.62 -12.02 9.78
N ASN A 2 9.69 -12.77 9.53
CA ASN A 2 10.99 -12.19 9.24
C ASN A 2 11.16 -11.87 7.73
N LYS A 3 12.21 -11.07 7.38
CA LYS A 3 12.47 -10.65 5.98
C LYS A 3 12.57 -11.81 4.99
N GLN A 4 13.19 -12.93 5.39
CA GLN A 4 13.36 -14.10 4.52
C GLN A 4 12.04 -14.80 4.21
N GLN A 5 11.18 -14.98 5.22
CA GLN A 5 9.83 -15.53 5.05
C GLN A 5 8.97 -14.62 4.17
N LEU A 6 9.08 -13.31 4.35
CA LEU A 6 8.39 -12.33 3.52
C LEU A 6 8.87 -12.40 2.06
N ALA A 7 10.17 -12.45 1.84
CA ALA A 7 10.77 -12.60 0.51
C ALA A 7 10.25 -13.86 -0.22
N GLN A 8 10.18 -15.00 0.46
CA GLN A 8 9.63 -16.24 -0.10
C GLN A 8 8.16 -16.10 -0.51
N LYS A 9 7.32 -15.46 0.33
CA LYS A 9 5.89 -15.20 0.00
C LYS A 9 5.76 -14.28 -1.21
N ILE A 10 6.53 -13.21 -1.27
CA ILE A 10 6.51 -12.27 -2.41
C ILE A 10 6.98 -12.95 -3.69
N TRP A 11 8.04 -13.76 -3.61
CA TRP A 11 8.51 -14.55 -4.75
C TRP A 11 7.47 -15.54 -5.25
N ALA A 12 6.79 -16.25 -4.34
CA ALA A 12 5.70 -17.15 -4.68
C ALA A 12 4.53 -16.41 -5.35
N SER A 13 4.17 -15.22 -4.84
CA SER A 13 3.12 -14.35 -5.42
C SER A 13 3.47 -13.94 -6.85
N ALA A 14 4.71 -13.50 -7.07
CA ALA A 14 5.19 -13.11 -8.39
C ALA A 14 5.23 -14.30 -9.38
N ASN A 15 5.63 -15.48 -8.91
CA ASN A 15 5.66 -16.69 -9.75
C ASN A 15 4.27 -17.12 -10.24
N GLN A 16 3.21 -16.90 -9.45
CA GLN A 16 1.84 -17.21 -9.90
C GLN A 16 1.38 -16.31 -11.06
N MET A 17 1.90 -15.09 -11.14
CA MET A 17 1.55 -14.14 -12.20
C MET A 17 2.46 -14.20 -13.43
N ARG A 18 3.63 -14.86 -13.30
CA ARG A 18 4.71 -14.85 -14.32
C ARG A 18 4.31 -15.33 -15.72
N SER A 19 3.29 -16.18 -15.83
CA SER A 19 2.78 -16.64 -17.11
C SER A 19 1.73 -15.73 -17.74
N LYS A 20 1.32 -14.65 -17.06
CA LYS A 20 0.16 -13.83 -17.43
C LYS A 20 0.46 -12.36 -17.62
N ILE A 21 1.44 -11.85 -16.86
CA ILE A 21 1.85 -10.44 -16.86
C ILE A 21 3.36 -10.32 -17.02
N GLU A 22 3.83 -9.19 -17.56
CA GLU A 22 5.25 -8.89 -17.65
C GLU A 22 5.88 -8.69 -16.27
N ALA A 23 7.16 -9.07 -16.14
CA ALA A 23 7.86 -9.08 -14.87
C ALA A 23 7.88 -7.70 -14.16
N ASN A 24 7.93 -6.62 -14.93
CA ASN A 24 7.93 -5.24 -14.41
C ASN A 24 6.55 -4.78 -13.88
N GLU A 25 5.47 -5.48 -14.23
CA GLU A 25 4.12 -5.14 -13.79
C GLU A 25 3.74 -5.86 -12.48
N TYR A 26 4.39 -6.99 -12.11
CA TYR A 26 4.03 -7.76 -10.90
C TYR A 26 4.01 -6.91 -9.63
N LYS A 27 4.98 -6.02 -9.50
CA LYS A 27 5.10 -5.17 -8.31
C LYS A 27 3.85 -4.35 -8.07
N ASP A 28 3.26 -3.79 -9.13
CA ASP A 28 2.12 -2.88 -9.04
C ASP A 28 0.88 -3.62 -8.53
N TYR A 29 0.68 -4.89 -8.96
CA TYR A 29 -0.43 -5.72 -8.46
C TYR A 29 -0.22 -6.14 -7.00
N ILE A 30 0.96 -6.68 -6.69
CA ILE A 30 1.27 -7.13 -5.33
C ILE A 30 1.15 -5.97 -4.35
N LEU A 31 1.75 -4.83 -4.67
CA LEU A 31 1.72 -3.63 -3.82
C LEU A 31 0.31 -3.05 -3.72
N GLY A 32 -0.45 -3.01 -4.82
CA GLY A 32 -1.84 -2.55 -4.81
C GLY A 32 -2.73 -3.39 -3.88
N PHE A 33 -2.66 -4.72 -3.95
CA PHE A 33 -3.42 -5.60 -3.06
C PHE A 33 -2.95 -5.54 -1.60
N ILE A 34 -1.65 -5.40 -1.35
CA ILE A 34 -1.12 -5.19 0.00
C ILE A 34 -1.64 -3.86 0.57
N PHE A 35 -1.66 -2.81 -0.23
CA PHE A 35 -2.18 -1.52 0.22
C PHE A 35 -3.69 -1.56 0.46
N TYR A 36 -4.46 -2.24 -0.41
CA TYR A 36 -5.89 -2.45 -0.17
C TYR A 36 -6.15 -3.22 1.12
N LYS A 37 -5.38 -4.29 1.37
CA LYS A 37 -5.41 -5.02 2.64
C LYS A 37 -5.15 -4.09 3.83
N TYR A 38 -4.12 -3.25 3.74
CA TYR A 38 -3.80 -2.30 4.81
C TYR A 38 -4.96 -1.34 5.10
N LEU A 39 -5.58 -0.77 4.06
CA LEU A 39 -6.71 0.14 4.24
C LEU A 39 -7.92 -0.59 4.84
N SER A 40 -8.23 -1.79 4.34
CA SER A 40 -9.28 -2.65 4.88
C SER A 40 -9.05 -3.00 6.36
N ASP A 41 -7.85 -3.45 6.71
CA ASP A 41 -7.49 -3.78 8.09
C ASP A 41 -7.53 -2.53 9.01
N LYS A 42 -7.13 -1.36 8.50
CA LYS A 42 -7.19 -0.09 9.22
C LYS A 42 -8.63 0.33 9.53
N GLU A 43 -9.55 0.19 8.57
CA GLU A 43 -10.96 0.50 8.78
C GLU A 43 -11.61 -0.46 9.77
N VAL A 44 -11.38 -1.77 9.62
CA VAL A 44 -11.86 -2.77 10.59
C VAL A 44 -11.36 -2.46 12.00
N LYS A 45 -10.08 -2.09 12.13
CA LYS A 45 -9.51 -1.70 13.43
C LYS A 45 -10.21 -0.46 13.99
N PHE A 46 -10.39 0.58 13.16
CA PHE A 46 -11.08 1.81 13.56
C PHE A 46 -12.52 1.53 14.03
N LEU A 47 -13.27 0.72 13.29
CA LEU A 47 -14.63 0.35 13.66
C LEU A 47 -14.68 -0.43 14.98
N LYS A 48 -13.77 -1.40 15.16
CA LYS A 48 -13.67 -2.17 16.42
C LYS A 48 -13.26 -1.32 17.63
N GLU A 49 -12.43 -0.32 17.44
CA GLU A 49 -12.07 0.66 18.48
C GLU A 49 -13.25 1.59 18.84
N ASN A 50 -14.31 1.59 18.05
CA ASN A 50 -15.56 2.34 18.24
C ASN A 50 -16.77 1.40 18.42
N ASP A 51 -16.59 0.30 19.14
CA ASP A 51 -17.62 -0.63 19.62
C ASP A 51 -18.34 -1.45 18.52
N TYR A 52 -17.80 -1.53 17.30
CA TYR A 52 -18.30 -2.47 16.29
C TYR A 52 -17.74 -3.87 16.54
N ASP A 53 -18.60 -4.77 17.02
CA ASP A 53 -18.30 -6.19 17.10
C ASP A 53 -18.37 -6.88 15.70
N ASP A 54 -18.10 -8.18 15.64
CA ASP A 54 -18.09 -8.91 14.38
C ASP A 54 -19.47 -9.01 13.72
N GLU A 55 -20.58 -8.92 14.48
CA GLU A 55 -21.92 -8.92 13.92
C GLU A 55 -22.30 -7.54 13.38
N LEU A 56 -21.95 -6.49 14.10
CA LEU A 56 -22.22 -5.13 13.68
C LEU A 56 -21.37 -4.74 12.45
N LEU A 57 -20.14 -5.26 12.36
CA LEU A 57 -19.33 -5.08 11.15
C LEU A 57 -20.02 -5.57 9.88
N LYS A 58 -20.82 -6.64 9.96
CA LYS A 58 -21.53 -7.20 8.79
C LYS A 58 -22.61 -6.25 8.25
N THR A 59 -23.05 -5.30 9.03
CA THR A 59 -24.07 -4.31 8.63
C THR A 59 -23.47 -3.08 7.95
N VAL A 60 -22.13 -2.93 7.95
CA VAL A 60 -21.44 -1.77 7.37
C VAL A 60 -21.63 -1.75 5.86
N SER A 61 -22.38 -0.77 5.38
CA SER A 61 -22.83 -0.65 4.00
C SER A 61 -22.69 0.78 3.49
N GLU A 62 -22.49 0.94 2.17
CA GLU A 62 -22.50 2.25 1.51
C GLU A 62 -23.88 2.92 1.47
N GLU A 63 -24.95 2.19 1.85
CA GLU A 63 -26.31 2.71 1.95
C GLU A 63 -26.55 3.45 3.27
N ASP A 64 -25.70 3.30 4.27
CA ASP A 64 -25.72 4.03 5.53
C ASP A 64 -24.88 5.30 5.44
N ASP A 65 -25.49 6.37 4.97
CA ASP A 65 -24.85 7.68 4.78
C ASP A 65 -24.19 8.24 6.06
N GLU A 66 -24.75 7.94 7.25
CA GLU A 66 -24.22 8.44 8.52
C GLU A 66 -22.90 7.74 8.86
N THR A 67 -22.89 6.42 8.79
CA THR A 67 -21.69 5.63 9.01
C THR A 67 -20.61 5.95 7.96
N VAL A 68 -20.99 6.06 6.68
CA VAL A 68 -20.05 6.44 5.60
C VAL A 68 -19.37 7.77 5.90
N LYS A 69 -20.13 8.82 6.20
CA LYS A 69 -19.59 10.15 6.51
C LYS A 69 -18.70 10.14 7.74
N TRP A 70 -19.13 9.48 8.79
CA TRP A 70 -18.37 9.38 10.03
C TRP A 70 -17.02 8.68 9.82
N VAL A 71 -16.98 7.55 9.11
CA VAL A 71 -15.74 6.84 8.78
C VAL A 71 -14.84 7.71 7.89
N GLN A 72 -15.41 8.35 6.85
CA GLN A 72 -14.65 9.24 5.95
C GLN A 72 -14.02 10.44 6.67
N GLU A 73 -14.71 11.03 7.65
CA GLU A 73 -14.19 12.14 8.45
C GLU A 73 -12.99 11.73 9.30
N ASN A 74 -12.96 10.49 9.78
CA ASN A 74 -11.92 9.99 10.68
C ASN A 74 -10.72 9.36 9.95
N ILE A 75 -10.95 8.57 8.89
CA ILE A 75 -9.87 7.84 8.21
C ILE A 75 -9.68 8.23 6.73
N GLY A 76 -10.58 9.05 6.18
CA GLY A 76 -10.43 9.65 4.86
C GLY A 76 -11.08 8.88 3.70
N TYR A 77 -11.59 7.69 3.93
CA TYR A 77 -12.24 6.81 2.94
C TYR A 77 -13.26 5.90 3.65
N PHE A 78 -13.99 5.10 2.87
CA PHE A 78 -14.91 4.10 3.39
C PHE A 78 -14.86 2.84 2.51
N ILE A 79 -14.92 1.66 3.15
CA ILE A 79 -15.01 0.34 2.52
C ILE A 79 -16.17 -0.43 3.15
N ALA A 80 -17.18 -0.79 2.35
CA ALA A 80 -18.30 -1.60 2.83
C ALA A 80 -17.84 -3.00 3.26
N TYR A 81 -18.56 -3.63 4.20
CA TYR A 81 -18.22 -4.98 4.69
C TYR A 81 -18.00 -6.01 3.58
N LYS A 82 -18.87 -5.99 2.55
CA LYS A 82 -18.77 -6.89 1.38
C LYS A 82 -17.44 -6.74 0.63
N ASP A 83 -16.82 -5.55 0.71
CA ASP A 83 -15.63 -5.15 -0.03
C ASP A 83 -14.36 -5.25 0.84
N LEU A 84 -14.46 -5.59 2.13
CA LEU A 84 -13.31 -5.80 2.99
C LEU A 84 -12.43 -6.96 2.49
N PHE A 85 -11.14 -6.82 2.61
CA PHE A 85 -10.17 -7.86 2.26
C PHE A 85 -10.43 -9.18 3.01
N SER A 86 -10.78 -9.08 4.29
CA SER A 86 -11.16 -10.24 5.12
C SER A 86 -12.42 -10.93 4.63
N THR A 87 -13.39 -10.17 4.15
CA THR A 87 -14.64 -10.71 3.57
C THR A 87 -14.33 -11.47 2.30
N TRP A 88 -13.52 -10.96 1.39
CA TRP A 88 -13.10 -11.69 0.19
C TRP A 88 -12.46 -13.04 0.51
N LEU A 89 -11.60 -13.11 1.53
CA LEU A 89 -11.00 -14.36 1.97
C LEU A 89 -12.03 -15.36 2.50
N SER A 90 -13.10 -14.87 3.15
CA SER A 90 -14.16 -15.72 3.72
C SER A 90 -15.14 -16.25 2.68
N MET A 91 -15.27 -15.60 1.53
CA MET A 91 -16.18 -16.01 0.44
C MET A 91 -15.81 -17.36 -0.18
N GLY A 92 -14.55 -17.76 -0.13
CA GLY A 92 -14.10 -19.05 -0.64
C GLY A 92 -14.41 -19.24 -2.13
N LYS A 93 -15.35 -20.13 -2.46
CA LYS A 93 -15.74 -20.42 -3.85
C LYS A 93 -16.66 -19.38 -4.48
N ASP A 94 -17.30 -18.55 -3.66
CA ASP A 94 -18.22 -17.50 -4.12
C ASP A 94 -17.46 -16.20 -4.47
N PHE A 95 -16.16 -16.15 -4.20
CA PHE A 95 -15.31 -15.02 -4.58
C PHE A 95 -15.09 -15.01 -6.10
N ASP A 96 -15.30 -13.85 -6.71
CA ASP A 96 -15.04 -13.60 -8.14
C ASP A 96 -14.27 -12.28 -8.33
N VAL A 97 -13.59 -12.14 -9.47
CA VAL A 97 -12.87 -10.92 -9.84
C VAL A 97 -13.75 -9.67 -9.87
N SER A 98 -15.05 -9.81 -10.09
CA SER A 98 -16.02 -8.71 -10.04
C SER A 98 -16.07 -8.08 -8.65
N ASN A 99 -15.96 -8.86 -7.57
CA ASN A 99 -15.91 -8.33 -6.21
C ASN A 99 -14.77 -7.30 -6.06
N VAL A 100 -13.61 -7.59 -6.65
CA VAL A 100 -12.48 -6.65 -6.61
C VAL A 100 -12.75 -5.41 -7.46
N ARG A 101 -13.29 -5.57 -8.69
CA ARG A 101 -13.61 -4.43 -9.56
C ARG A 101 -14.60 -3.48 -8.91
N ASP A 102 -15.66 -4.04 -8.35
CA ASP A 102 -16.72 -3.28 -7.69
C ASP A 102 -16.19 -2.55 -6.47
N ALA A 103 -15.40 -3.23 -5.65
CA ALA A 103 -14.76 -2.67 -4.47
C ALA A 103 -13.79 -1.52 -4.80
N LEU A 104 -12.95 -1.66 -5.82
CA LEU A 104 -12.03 -0.59 -6.24
C LEU A 104 -12.80 0.62 -6.82
N SER A 105 -13.90 0.35 -7.54
CA SER A 105 -14.80 1.39 -8.04
C SER A 105 -15.53 2.10 -6.90
N ALA A 106 -16.05 1.36 -5.91
CA ALA A 106 -16.68 1.91 -4.72
C ALA A 106 -15.67 2.75 -3.91
N PHE A 107 -14.46 2.24 -3.68
CA PHE A 107 -13.40 2.97 -2.97
C PHE A 107 -13.16 4.34 -3.60
N SER A 108 -13.01 4.40 -4.94
CA SER A 108 -12.76 5.67 -5.65
C SER A 108 -13.88 6.70 -5.46
N ARG A 109 -15.15 6.25 -5.33
CA ARG A 109 -16.29 7.13 -5.06
C ARG A 109 -16.38 7.55 -3.59
N LEU A 110 -15.92 6.70 -2.69
CA LEU A 110 -16.09 6.83 -1.23
C LEU A 110 -14.85 7.42 -0.54
N ILE A 111 -13.98 8.08 -1.29
CA ILE A 111 -12.90 8.91 -0.74
C ILE A 111 -13.48 10.25 -0.28
N SER A 112 -13.16 10.68 0.95
CA SER A 112 -13.56 12.01 1.42
C SER A 112 -12.93 13.12 0.59
N ASN A 113 -13.62 14.24 0.44
CA ASN A 113 -13.13 15.38 -0.35
C ASN A 113 -11.79 15.94 0.18
N THR A 114 -11.58 15.89 1.49
CA THR A 114 -10.37 16.35 2.16
C THR A 114 -9.15 15.45 1.91
N HIS A 115 -9.40 14.16 1.59
CA HIS A 115 -8.35 13.16 1.39
C HIS A 115 -8.17 12.75 -0.08
N LYS A 116 -8.85 13.41 -1.02
CA LYS A 116 -8.69 13.12 -2.46
C LYS A 116 -7.22 13.17 -2.90
N LYS A 117 -6.45 14.17 -2.47
CA LYS A 117 -5.02 14.25 -2.81
C LYS A 117 -4.21 13.03 -2.37
N VAL A 118 -4.68 12.35 -1.33
CA VAL A 118 -4.00 11.17 -0.77
C VAL A 118 -4.39 9.89 -1.50
N PHE A 119 -5.68 9.69 -1.77
CA PHE A 119 -6.22 8.40 -2.23
C PHE A 119 -6.73 8.39 -3.67
N ASP A 120 -6.97 9.54 -4.31
CA ASP A 120 -7.48 9.59 -5.68
C ASP A 120 -6.55 8.85 -6.64
N LYS A 121 -7.11 7.99 -7.48
CA LYS A 121 -6.39 7.18 -8.48
C LYS A 121 -5.31 6.21 -7.94
N VAL A 122 -5.24 6.02 -6.63
CA VAL A 122 -4.20 5.18 -6.03
C VAL A 122 -4.29 3.72 -6.49
N PHE A 123 -5.48 3.27 -6.89
CA PHE A 123 -5.72 1.92 -7.40
C PHE A 123 -5.94 1.83 -8.91
N ASP A 124 -5.77 2.91 -9.68
CA ASP A 124 -6.04 2.91 -11.13
C ASP A 124 -5.24 1.84 -11.88
N THR A 125 -3.96 1.68 -11.55
CA THR A 125 -3.12 0.63 -12.14
C THR A 125 -3.65 -0.76 -11.84
N LEU A 126 -4.09 -1.00 -10.61
CA LEU A 126 -4.69 -2.28 -10.23
C LEU A 126 -6.01 -2.50 -10.96
N GLN A 127 -6.90 -1.52 -10.96
CA GLN A 127 -8.23 -1.60 -11.56
C GLN A 127 -8.17 -1.85 -13.07
N THR A 128 -7.34 -1.09 -13.80
CA THR A 128 -7.18 -1.24 -15.24
C THR A 128 -6.45 -2.53 -15.62
N GLY A 129 -5.58 -3.02 -14.74
CA GLY A 129 -4.77 -4.20 -14.96
C GLY A 129 -5.43 -5.53 -14.67
N LEU A 130 -6.57 -5.59 -13.97
CA LEU A 130 -7.24 -6.85 -13.61
C LEU A 130 -7.53 -7.75 -14.82
N SER A 131 -7.84 -7.16 -15.98
CA SER A 131 -8.09 -7.89 -17.23
C SER A 131 -6.86 -8.64 -17.76
N LYS A 132 -5.66 -8.21 -17.42
CA LYS A 132 -4.40 -8.85 -17.84
C LYS A 132 -4.10 -10.13 -17.05
N LEU A 133 -4.79 -10.38 -15.94
CA LEU A 133 -4.56 -11.54 -15.07
C LEU A 133 -5.09 -12.85 -15.65
N GLY A 134 -5.78 -12.81 -16.77
CA GLY A 134 -6.26 -14.00 -17.48
C GLY A 134 -7.32 -13.69 -18.53
N ASP A 135 -7.51 -14.62 -19.48
CA ASP A 135 -8.38 -14.44 -20.64
C ASP A 135 -9.88 -14.60 -20.31
N SER A 136 -10.20 -15.01 -19.10
CA SER A 136 -11.59 -15.19 -18.62
C SER A 136 -11.72 -14.75 -17.16
N SER A 137 -12.95 -14.42 -16.73
CA SER A 137 -13.26 -14.11 -15.32
C SER A 137 -12.75 -15.20 -14.38
N GLY A 138 -12.99 -16.48 -14.71
CA GLY A 138 -12.52 -17.60 -13.89
C GLY A 138 -10.99 -17.68 -13.77
N SER A 139 -10.24 -17.40 -14.84
CA SER A 139 -8.77 -17.38 -14.78
C SER A 139 -8.23 -16.17 -14.00
N GLN A 140 -8.89 -15.03 -14.11
CA GLN A 140 -8.59 -13.82 -13.32
C GLN A 140 -8.87 -14.05 -11.83
N THR A 141 -10.04 -14.61 -11.51
CA THR A 141 -10.44 -14.97 -10.15
C THR A 141 -9.43 -15.91 -9.49
N LYS A 142 -9.01 -16.97 -10.23
CA LYS A 142 -8.02 -17.92 -9.73
C LYS A 142 -6.66 -17.25 -9.42
N ALA A 143 -6.21 -16.34 -10.30
CA ALA A 143 -4.97 -15.61 -10.10
C ALA A 143 -5.03 -14.71 -8.86
N ILE A 144 -6.14 -13.98 -8.71
CA ILE A 144 -6.34 -13.06 -7.57
C ILE A 144 -6.49 -13.85 -6.27
N SER A 145 -7.33 -14.89 -6.22
CA SER A 145 -7.50 -15.72 -5.02
C SER A 145 -6.18 -16.30 -4.52
N GLY A 146 -5.34 -16.75 -5.46
CA GLY A 146 -3.98 -17.20 -5.12
C GLY A 146 -3.13 -16.10 -4.51
N LEU A 147 -3.16 -14.89 -5.08
CA LEU A 147 -2.44 -13.73 -4.56
C LEU A 147 -2.95 -13.31 -3.17
N LEU A 148 -4.28 -13.20 -2.99
CA LEU A 148 -4.88 -12.87 -1.70
C LEU A 148 -4.45 -13.85 -0.61
N THR A 149 -4.43 -15.15 -0.93
CA THR A 149 -3.99 -16.20 -0.01
C THR A 149 -2.54 -16.05 0.40
N LEU A 150 -1.66 -15.63 -0.51
CA LEU A 150 -0.24 -15.42 -0.21
C LEU A 150 0.02 -14.17 0.63
N ILE A 151 -0.75 -13.09 0.41
CA ILE A 151 -0.54 -11.82 1.12
C ILE A 151 -1.34 -11.71 2.42
N LYS A 152 -2.34 -12.56 2.66
CA LYS A 152 -3.21 -12.48 3.85
C LYS A 152 -2.45 -12.39 5.18
N ASP A 153 -1.35 -13.12 5.30
CA ASP A 153 -0.54 -13.18 6.53
C ASP A 153 0.59 -12.13 6.58
N ILE A 154 0.69 -11.23 5.59
CA ILE A 154 1.67 -10.13 5.65
C ILE A 154 1.24 -9.19 6.78
N PRO A 155 2.11 -8.98 7.79
CA PRO A 155 1.75 -8.15 8.92
C PRO A 155 1.68 -6.68 8.52
N MET A 156 0.59 -5.99 8.92
CA MET A 156 0.33 -4.58 8.64
C MET A 156 0.23 -3.74 9.92
N ASP A 157 0.57 -4.32 11.07
CA ASP A 157 0.40 -3.70 12.38
C ASP A 157 1.58 -2.79 12.81
N GLY A 158 2.60 -2.66 11.97
CA GLY A 158 3.78 -1.82 12.25
C GLY A 158 4.69 -2.32 13.39
N LYS A 159 4.44 -3.55 13.90
CA LYS A 159 5.22 -4.13 15.02
C LYS A 159 6.51 -4.79 14.58
N GLN A 160 6.82 -4.78 13.29
CA GLN A 160 8.07 -5.33 12.75
C GLN A 160 9.21 -4.33 12.98
N ASP A 161 10.40 -4.86 13.22
CA ASP A 161 11.64 -4.10 13.38
C ASP A 161 12.19 -3.55 12.06
N TYR A 162 11.49 -3.79 10.95
CA TYR A 162 11.87 -3.35 9.61
C TYR A 162 10.66 -2.80 8.83
N ASP A 163 10.97 -2.03 7.79
CA ASP A 163 9.99 -1.52 6.84
C ASP A 163 9.50 -2.64 5.90
N VAL A 164 8.31 -3.17 6.17
CA VAL A 164 7.71 -4.28 5.41
C VAL A 164 7.50 -3.89 3.94
N LEU A 165 6.92 -2.72 3.68
CA LEU A 165 6.63 -2.32 2.30
C LEU A 165 7.86 -1.91 1.52
N GLY A 166 8.74 -1.14 2.13
CA GLY A 166 10.01 -0.79 1.51
C GLY A 166 10.79 -2.05 1.14
N PHE A 167 10.84 -3.04 2.06
CA PHE A 167 11.45 -4.33 1.77
C PHE A 167 10.78 -5.06 0.59
N ILE A 168 9.45 -5.11 0.54
CA ILE A 168 8.73 -5.75 -0.57
C ILE A 168 9.06 -5.06 -1.89
N TYR A 169 9.03 -3.73 -1.91
CA TYR A 169 9.34 -2.95 -3.10
C TYR A 169 10.77 -3.17 -3.58
N GLU A 170 11.75 -3.04 -2.70
CA GLU A 170 13.16 -3.27 -3.02
C GLU A 170 13.40 -4.69 -3.51
N TYR A 171 12.79 -5.69 -2.86
CA TYR A 171 12.89 -7.08 -3.24
C TYR A 171 12.30 -7.33 -4.64
N LEU A 172 11.13 -6.75 -4.95
CA LEU A 172 10.52 -6.87 -6.27
C LEU A 172 11.37 -6.21 -7.35
N ILE A 173 11.88 -5.00 -7.11
CA ILE A 173 12.75 -4.32 -8.08
C ILE A 173 14.06 -5.08 -8.28
N SER A 174 14.76 -5.48 -7.23
CA SER A 174 16.05 -6.16 -7.34
C SER A 174 15.95 -7.50 -8.11
N ASN A 175 14.83 -8.21 -7.95
CA ASN A 175 14.67 -9.52 -8.59
C ASN A 175 14.03 -9.47 -9.98
N PHE A 176 13.22 -8.45 -10.27
CA PHE A 176 12.50 -8.37 -11.55
C PHE A 176 13.06 -7.32 -12.50
N ALA A 177 13.65 -6.24 -12.03
CA ALA A 177 14.36 -5.28 -12.90
C ALA A 177 15.59 -5.91 -13.58
N ALA A 178 16.29 -6.79 -12.89
CA ALA A 178 17.42 -7.55 -13.46
C ALA A 178 17.01 -8.45 -14.63
N ASN A 179 15.77 -8.98 -14.60
CA ASN A 179 15.23 -9.88 -15.62
C ASN A 179 14.48 -9.16 -16.77
N ALA A 180 14.05 -7.94 -16.56
CA ALA A 180 13.30 -7.15 -17.56
C ALA A 180 14.22 -6.42 -18.56
N GLY A 181 15.54 -6.60 -18.47
CA GLY A 181 16.55 -5.96 -19.33
C GLY A 181 16.33 -4.45 -19.44
N LYS A 182 17.24 -3.65 -18.98
CA LYS A 182 17.44 -2.17 -19.11
C LYS A 182 16.24 -1.25 -19.46
N LYS A 183 15.02 -1.79 -19.64
CA LYS A 183 13.83 -1.04 -20.04
C LYS A 183 13.11 -0.32 -18.89
N ALA A 184 13.30 -0.74 -17.64
CA ALA A 184 12.53 -0.19 -16.55
C ALA A 184 13.00 1.21 -16.10
N GLY A 185 14.32 1.51 -16.20
CA GLY A 185 14.87 2.80 -15.77
C GLY A 185 14.52 3.18 -14.32
N GLU A 186 14.04 2.21 -13.56
CA GLU A 186 13.70 2.37 -12.15
C GLU A 186 14.91 1.92 -11.32
N PHE A 187 15.48 2.89 -10.63
CA PHE A 187 16.57 2.66 -9.68
C PHE A 187 16.04 2.94 -8.28
N TYR A 188 16.57 2.26 -7.29
CA TYR A 188 16.28 2.55 -5.89
C TYR A 188 17.59 2.85 -5.15
N THR A 189 17.49 3.70 -4.15
CA THR A 189 18.62 3.95 -3.26
C THR A 189 18.72 2.77 -2.28
N PRO A 190 19.84 2.05 -2.23
CA PRO A 190 20.02 0.96 -1.27
C PRO A 190 19.74 1.44 0.16
N HIS A 191 19.11 0.59 0.95
CA HIS A 191 18.63 0.96 2.29
C HIS A 191 19.75 1.49 3.19
N GLU A 192 20.93 0.87 3.13
CA GLU A 192 22.10 1.25 3.91
C GLU A 192 22.63 2.64 3.51
N VAL A 193 22.56 2.97 2.23
CA VAL A 193 22.93 4.30 1.71
C VAL A 193 21.92 5.33 2.16
N ALA A 194 20.62 5.01 2.10
CA ALA A 194 19.55 5.88 2.58
C ALA A 194 19.69 6.18 4.08
N ILE A 195 20.03 5.16 4.89
CA ILE A 195 20.31 5.33 6.33
C ILE A 195 21.50 6.28 6.53
N LEU A 196 22.62 6.02 5.87
CA LEU A 196 23.84 6.86 6.04
C LEU A 196 23.55 8.32 5.70
N MET A 197 22.89 8.59 4.57
CA MET A 197 22.49 9.94 4.16
C MET A 197 21.56 10.57 5.20
N SER A 198 20.62 9.81 5.70
CA SER A 198 19.63 10.27 6.69
C SER A 198 20.24 10.63 8.02
N GLU A 199 21.21 9.85 8.49
CA GLU A 199 21.94 10.13 9.74
C GLU A 199 22.79 11.40 9.61
N ILE A 200 23.46 11.62 8.48
CA ILE A 200 24.22 12.85 8.20
C ILE A 200 23.29 14.06 8.24
N VAL A 201 22.14 13.99 7.57
CA VAL A 201 21.15 15.08 7.55
C VAL A 201 20.58 15.32 8.94
N ALA A 202 20.22 14.27 9.68
CA ALA A 202 19.66 14.36 11.01
C ALA A 202 20.66 15.01 12.01
N GLU A 203 21.92 14.59 11.98
CA GLU A 203 22.97 15.18 12.83
C GLU A 203 23.19 16.65 12.51
N HIS A 204 23.21 17.03 11.21
CA HIS A 204 23.38 18.43 10.80
C HIS A 204 22.22 19.32 11.27
N HIS A 205 21.02 18.77 11.37
CA HIS A 205 19.81 19.51 11.73
C HIS A 205 19.27 19.22 13.14
N LYS A 206 20.02 18.54 13.99
CA LYS A 206 19.59 18.10 15.33
C LYS A 206 19.08 19.21 16.27
N ASN A 207 19.48 20.46 16.05
CA ASN A 207 19.06 21.62 16.83
C ASN A 207 17.84 22.35 16.22
N LYS A 208 17.23 21.80 15.16
CA LYS A 208 16.04 22.37 14.56
C LYS A 208 14.80 21.78 15.22
N ASP A 209 13.81 22.62 15.49
CA ASP A 209 12.52 22.26 16.06
C ASP A 209 11.44 22.02 14.99
N LYS A 210 11.75 22.34 13.71
CA LYS A 210 10.91 22.11 12.52
C LYS A 210 11.79 21.79 11.33
N ILE A 211 11.40 20.78 10.53
CA ILE A 211 12.10 20.38 9.31
C ILE A 211 11.10 20.15 8.18
N GLU A 212 11.43 20.65 7.01
CA GLU A 212 10.74 20.38 5.75
C GLU A 212 11.68 19.58 4.84
N ILE A 213 11.22 18.42 4.39
CA ILE A 213 11.98 17.48 3.57
C ILE A 213 11.35 17.45 2.18
N TYR A 214 12.13 17.73 1.15
CA TYR A 214 11.69 17.67 -0.23
C TYR A 214 12.55 16.71 -1.03
N ASP A 215 11.89 15.76 -1.68
CA ASP A 215 12.52 14.83 -2.62
C ASP A 215 11.95 15.08 -4.03
N PRO A 216 12.75 15.67 -4.95
CA PRO A 216 12.30 15.99 -6.31
C PRO A 216 12.16 14.76 -7.23
N THR A 217 12.60 13.57 -6.79
CA THR A 217 12.60 12.32 -7.55
C THR A 217 12.29 11.14 -6.63
N SER A 218 11.16 11.23 -5.92
CA SER A 218 10.89 10.45 -4.73
C SER A 218 10.87 8.94 -4.93
N GLY A 219 10.63 8.47 -6.14
CA GLY A 219 10.55 7.05 -6.44
C GLY A 219 9.50 6.35 -5.59
N SER A 220 9.92 5.46 -4.70
CA SER A 220 9.04 4.81 -3.70
C SER A 220 8.81 5.65 -2.44
N GLY A 221 9.50 6.78 -2.29
CA GLY A 221 9.52 7.56 -1.06
C GLY A 221 10.43 7.01 0.04
N SER A 222 11.22 5.97 -0.23
CA SER A 222 12.08 5.32 0.78
C SER A 222 13.06 6.29 1.43
N LEU A 223 13.74 7.13 0.63
CA LEU A 223 14.70 8.11 1.16
C LEU A 223 14.00 9.16 2.02
N LEU A 224 12.87 9.70 1.54
CA LEU A 224 12.04 10.66 2.26
C LEU A 224 11.62 10.13 3.64
N ILE A 225 11.14 8.89 3.68
CA ILE A 225 10.71 8.19 4.89
C ILE A 225 11.89 7.95 5.85
N THR A 226 13.04 7.53 5.31
CA THR A 226 14.22 7.23 6.12
C THR A 226 14.79 8.50 6.75
N ILE A 227 14.87 9.61 5.98
CA ILE A 227 15.26 10.92 6.51
C ILE A 227 14.28 11.39 7.58
N GLY A 228 12.98 11.30 7.33
CA GLY A 228 11.95 11.68 8.30
C GLY A 228 12.04 10.90 9.61
N LYS A 229 12.34 9.59 9.54
CA LYS A 229 12.56 8.76 10.72
C LYS A 229 13.80 9.20 11.51
N SER A 230 14.90 9.52 10.82
CA SER A 230 16.16 9.93 11.47
C SER A 230 16.04 11.32 12.12
N VAL A 231 15.48 12.32 11.42
CA VAL A 231 15.27 13.66 11.98
C VAL A 231 14.20 13.67 13.07
N GLY A 232 13.18 12.83 12.96
CA GLY A 232 12.09 12.71 13.94
C GLY A 232 12.54 12.22 15.32
N ARG A 233 13.77 11.70 15.46
CA ARG A 233 14.36 11.39 16.76
C ARG A 233 14.74 12.63 17.57
N HIS A 234 14.95 13.75 16.89
CA HIS A 234 15.33 15.04 17.52
C HIS A 234 14.15 16.02 17.60
N ILE A 235 13.00 15.67 17.06
CA ILE A 235 11.79 16.50 17.01
C ILE A 235 10.66 15.77 17.74
N GLU A 236 10.25 16.31 18.90
CA GLU A 236 9.21 15.71 19.73
C GLU A 236 7.84 15.69 19.03
N ASP A 237 7.47 16.81 18.40
CA ASP A 237 6.20 16.93 17.67
C ASP A 237 6.37 16.50 16.21
N LYS A 238 5.87 15.30 15.88
CA LYS A 238 5.92 14.75 14.53
C LYS A 238 5.26 15.64 13.46
N ASN A 239 4.30 16.50 13.85
CA ASN A 239 3.66 17.43 12.94
C ASN A 239 4.61 18.54 12.45
N LYS A 240 5.75 18.71 13.08
CA LYS A 240 6.80 19.65 12.68
C LYS A 240 7.77 19.09 11.64
N VAL A 241 7.62 17.81 11.27
CA VAL A 241 8.30 17.21 10.11
C VAL A 241 7.33 17.22 8.94
N LYS A 242 7.62 17.98 7.89
CA LYS A 242 6.80 18.07 6.69
C LYS A 242 7.50 17.41 5.52
N TYR A 243 6.72 16.72 4.70
CA TYR A 243 7.20 15.94 3.56
C TYR A 243 6.65 16.49 2.27
N TYR A 244 7.53 16.67 1.29
CA TYR A 244 7.19 17.06 -0.07
C TYR A 244 7.87 16.11 -1.03
N ALA A 245 7.14 15.60 -1.98
CA ALA A 245 7.61 14.62 -2.95
C ALA A 245 7.20 15.04 -4.36
N GLN A 246 8.09 14.80 -5.31
CA GLN A 246 7.79 14.91 -6.73
C GLN A 246 8.21 13.61 -7.42
N GLU A 247 7.35 13.11 -8.33
CA GLU A 247 7.62 11.94 -9.14
C GLU A 247 6.91 12.08 -10.49
N LEU A 248 7.62 11.75 -11.55
CA LEU A 248 7.14 11.89 -12.93
C LEU A 248 6.17 10.77 -13.31
N LYS A 249 6.47 9.54 -12.89
CA LYS A 249 5.68 8.36 -13.24
C LYS A 249 4.52 8.20 -12.27
N GLU A 250 3.29 8.18 -12.78
CA GLU A 250 2.07 8.05 -11.97
C GLU A 250 2.07 6.82 -11.07
N ASN A 251 2.46 5.65 -11.58
CA ASN A 251 2.54 4.43 -10.77
C ASN A 251 3.51 4.57 -9.60
N THR A 252 4.67 5.16 -9.84
CA THR A 252 5.70 5.38 -8.82
C THR A 252 5.26 6.48 -7.84
N TYR A 253 4.59 7.51 -8.32
CA TYR A 253 3.95 8.53 -7.48
C TYR A 253 2.89 7.94 -6.55
N ASN A 254 2.04 7.05 -7.07
CA ASN A 254 1.06 6.33 -6.26
C ASN A 254 1.74 5.48 -5.19
N LEU A 255 2.86 4.84 -5.52
CA LEU A 255 3.65 4.07 -4.57
C LEU A 255 4.22 4.94 -3.44
N THR A 256 4.74 6.14 -3.75
CA THR A 256 5.15 7.11 -2.70
C THR A 256 3.98 7.40 -1.75
N ARG A 257 2.78 7.68 -2.27
CA ARG A 257 1.58 7.95 -1.45
C ARG A 257 1.22 6.75 -0.57
N MET A 258 1.17 5.55 -1.16
CA MET A 258 0.91 4.31 -0.40
C MET A 258 1.90 4.15 0.75
N ASN A 259 3.19 4.34 0.46
CA ASN A 259 4.26 4.19 1.45
C ASN A 259 4.16 5.21 2.59
N LEU A 260 3.83 6.47 2.30
CA LEU A 260 3.64 7.51 3.32
C LEU A 260 2.41 7.20 4.19
N VAL A 261 1.27 6.91 3.56
CA VAL A 261 0.01 6.58 4.27
C VAL A 261 0.17 5.41 5.23
N MET A 262 0.88 4.35 4.83
CA MET A 262 1.11 3.18 5.69
C MET A 262 2.01 3.47 6.90
N ARG A 263 2.66 4.62 6.93
CA ARG A 263 3.49 5.08 8.07
C ARG A 263 2.84 6.21 8.85
N GLY A 264 1.60 6.56 8.51
CA GLY A 264 0.86 7.64 9.18
C GLY A 264 1.41 9.03 8.85
N ILE A 265 2.01 9.17 7.67
CA ILE A 265 2.54 10.43 7.12
C ILE A 265 1.55 11.00 6.12
#